data_d0114aeb83775379e297ad3a198a4658
#
_entry.id   d0114aeb83775379e297ad3a198a4658
#
_cell.length_a   1.000
_cell.length_b   1.000
_cell.length_c   1.000
_cell.angle_alpha   90.00
_cell.angle_beta   90.00
_cell.angle_gamma   90.00
#
_symmetry.space_group_name_H-M   'P 1'
#
loop_
_entity.id
_entity.type
_entity.pdbx_description
1 polymer ?
#
loop_
_entity_poly.entity_id
_entity_poly.type
_entity_poly.pdbx_seq_one_letter_code
_entity_poly.pdbx_strand_id
1 'polypeptide(L)'
;MIQRILFPVDFSGACVAIAGYVRRAAAVLGASVTLVHVFDLAGNNGYEIYARPPSEVAEEHRVIAQEKLDSFLASEFPLAECPRILLSGDAAVQIAREAKTGGFDLIIMPTHAGRFRRMLLGSTTAKVLNDSDCPVLTTEHAETMAPRPLEHREWLCAVGLDGNAEKMLRFATQSAAAARARLSLIHAIRANRSDLDAAATEEARQRIEKIQKAAGCDAPLQIAVDPNIEHALVEAVGRSDADVLIIGRGPRDGPYGRMRDLTYLLVRDSPFPVLSF
;
A
#
# COMPACT_ATOMS: atom_id res chain seq x y z
N MET A 1 -2.51 15.29 1.83
CA MET A 1 -2.56 14.90 3.28
C MET A 1 -3.52 13.73 3.38
N ILE A 2 -3.18 12.67 4.10
CA ILE A 2 -4.02 11.48 4.26
C ILE A 2 -5.08 11.78 5.32
N GLN A 3 -6.36 11.79 4.92
CA GLN A 3 -7.51 12.03 5.80
C GLN A 3 -8.52 10.88 5.78
N ARG A 4 -8.54 10.09 4.70
CA ARG A 4 -9.50 9.01 4.49
C ARG A 4 -8.78 7.74 4.05
N ILE A 5 -8.88 6.70 4.87
CA ILE A 5 -8.27 5.39 4.63
C ILE A 5 -9.36 4.41 4.21
N LEU A 6 -9.13 3.71 3.10
CA LEU A 6 -9.93 2.56 2.69
C LEU A 6 -9.24 1.28 3.14
N PHE A 7 -9.95 0.45 3.88
CA PHE A 7 -9.47 -0.86 4.34
C PHE A 7 -10.28 -1.98 3.70
N PRO A 8 -9.80 -2.55 2.59
CA PRO A 8 -10.42 -3.71 1.97
C PRO A 8 -10.32 -4.94 2.85
N VAL A 9 -11.43 -5.64 3.07
CA VAL A 9 -11.50 -6.83 3.92
C VAL A 9 -12.13 -8.00 3.17
N ASP A 10 -11.52 -9.18 3.31
CA ASP A 10 -11.99 -10.46 2.77
C ASP A 10 -12.35 -11.45 3.88
N PHE A 11 -12.44 -10.95 5.11
CA PHE A 11 -12.68 -11.72 6.33
C PHE A 11 -11.59 -12.75 6.68
N SER A 12 -10.42 -12.65 6.06
CA SER A 12 -9.28 -13.53 6.34
C SER A 12 -8.58 -13.18 7.65
N GLY A 13 -7.80 -14.13 8.15
CA GLY A 13 -6.90 -13.91 9.28
C GLY A 13 -5.86 -12.82 9.03
N ALA A 14 -5.48 -12.57 7.77
CA ALA A 14 -4.57 -11.49 7.40
C ALA A 14 -5.20 -10.11 7.68
N CYS A 15 -6.48 -9.92 7.33
CA CYS A 15 -7.20 -8.68 7.67
C CYS A 15 -7.32 -8.49 9.19
N VAL A 16 -7.58 -9.57 9.94
CA VAL A 16 -7.61 -9.52 11.41
C VAL A 16 -6.24 -9.13 11.97
N ALA A 17 -5.17 -9.73 11.45
CA ALA A 17 -3.81 -9.48 11.93
C ALA A 17 -3.36 -8.02 11.77
N ILE A 18 -3.78 -7.34 10.70
CA ILE A 18 -3.39 -5.94 10.45
C ILE A 18 -4.37 -4.92 11.03
N ALA A 19 -5.52 -5.31 11.57
CA ALA A 19 -6.55 -4.40 12.06
C ALA A 19 -6.00 -3.39 13.09
N GLY A 20 -5.23 -3.86 14.06
CA GLY A 20 -4.56 -3.02 15.04
C GLY A 20 -3.57 -2.03 14.43
N TYR A 21 -2.87 -2.43 13.38
CA TYR A 21 -1.97 -1.55 12.63
C TYR A 21 -2.75 -0.46 11.89
N VAL A 22 -3.84 -0.82 11.17
CA VAL A 22 -4.71 0.15 10.47
C VAL A 22 -5.26 1.19 11.42
N ARG A 23 -5.75 0.76 12.60
CA ARG A 23 -6.27 1.67 13.64
C ARG A 23 -5.20 2.64 14.14
N ARG A 24 -3.98 2.14 14.41
CA ARG A 24 -2.86 3.00 14.84
C ARG A 24 -2.41 3.95 13.73
N ALA A 25 -2.32 3.47 12.49
CA ALA A 25 -2.00 4.31 11.34
C ALA A 25 -3.01 5.45 11.18
N ALA A 26 -4.29 5.15 11.29
CA ALA A 26 -5.36 6.15 11.24
C ALA A 26 -5.20 7.20 12.37
N ALA A 27 -4.92 6.77 13.59
CA ALA A 27 -4.72 7.68 14.73
C ALA A 27 -3.49 8.59 14.54
N VAL A 28 -2.36 8.05 14.06
CA VAL A 28 -1.13 8.81 13.80
C VAL A 28 -1.34 9.85 12.68
N LEU A 29 -2.09 9.47 11.64
CA LEU A 29 -2.37 10.32 10.48
C LEU A 29 -3.53 11.30 10.71
N GLY A 30 -4.33 11.10 11.76
CA GLY A 30 -5.56 11.86 12.00
C GLY A 30 -6.63 11.56 10.94
N ALA A 31 -6.65 10.33 10.42
CA ALA A 31 -7.49 9.90 9.32
C ALA A 31 -8.68 9.04 9.78
N SER A 32 -9.80 9.12 9.07
CA SER A 32 -10.93 8.20 9.21
C SER A 32 -10.69 6.91 8.43
N VAL A 33 -11.26 5.79 8.93
CA VAL A 33 -11.21 4.49 8.26
C VAL A 33 -12.58 4.11 7.74
N THR A 34 -12.64 3.55 6.54
CA THR A 34 -13.83 2.91 5.98
C THR A 34 -13.45 1.48 5.59
N LEU A 35 -14.20 0.49 6.04
CA LEU A 35 -14.06 -0.87 5.60
C LEU A 35 -14.84 -1.08 4.30
N VAL A 36 -14.25 -1.79 3.35
CA VAL A 36 -14.93 -2.21 2.12
C VAL A 36 -14.79 -3.72 1.92
N HIS A 37 -15.90 -4.38 1.65
CA HIS A 37 -15.91 -5.76 1.18
C HIS A 37 -16.51 -5.84 -0.20
N VAL A 38 -15.90 -6.66 -1.06
CA VAL A 38 -16.41 -6.92 -2.41
C VAL A 38 -16.76 -8.40 -2.48
N PHE A 39 -18.04 -8.70 -2.67
CA PHE A 39 -18.51 -10.06 -2.83
C PHE A 39 -18.69 -10.40 -4.31
N ASP A 40 -18.39 -11.66 -4.66
CA ASP A 40 -18.53 -12.15 -6.01
C ASP A 40 -19.84 -12.96 -6.14
N LEU A 41 -20.73 -12.51 -7.01
CA LEU A 41 -21.97 -13.22 -7.34
C LEU A 41 -21.72 -14.48 -8.19
N ALA A 42 -20.60 -14.54 -8.93
CA ALA A 42 -20.27 -15.64 -9.83
C ALA A 42 -19.60 -16.84 -9.14
N GLY A 43 -19.04 -16.64 -7.94
CA GLY A 43 -18.26 -17.64 -7.21
C GLY A 43 -19.06 -18.74 -6.49
N ASN A 44 -20.38 -18.67 -6.43
CA ASN A 44 -21.22 -19.65 -5.72
C ASN A 44 -22.08 -20.50 -6.68
N ASN A 45 -21.61 -21.73 -6.84
CA ASN A 45 -22.36 -22.93 -7.18
C ASN A 45 -23.47 -22.83 -8.25
N GLY A 46 -23.08 -23.12 -9.50
CA GLY A 46 -24.02 -23.25 -10.64
C GLY A 46 -25.20 -24.21 -10.47
N TYR A 47 -25.33 -24.90 -9.33
CA TYR A 47 -26.46 -25.77 -9.01
C TYR A 47 -27.64 -25.02 -8.36
N GLU A 48 -27.41 -23.96 -7.59
CA GLU A 48 -28.50 -23.22 -6.94
C GLU A 48 -29.26 -22.30 -7.91
N ILE A 49 -28.62 -21.88 -8.99
CA ILE A 49 -29.20 -20.96 -10.00
C ILE A 49 -30.37 -21.59 -10.76
N TYR A 50 -30.45 -22.91 -10.82
CA TYR A 50 -31.56 -23.61 -11.53
C TYR A 50 -32.85 -23.78 -10.71
N ALA A 51 -32.76 -23.56 -9.38
CA ALA A 51 -33.91 -23.81 -8.49
C ALA A 51 -34.61 -22.52 -8.00
N ARG A 52 -33.92 -21.36 -8.09
CA ARG A 52 -34.44 -20.07 -7.59
C ARG A 52 -34.08 -18.93 -8.56
N PRO A 53 -34.87 -17.84 -8.60
CA PRO A 53 -34.54 -16.65 -9.40
C PRO A 53 -33.16 -16.11 -9.03
N PRO A 54 -32.29 -15.79 -10.00
CA PRO A 54 -30.95 -15.25 -9.72
C PRO A 54 -30.97 -13.98 -8.88
N SER A 55 -32.02 -13.17 -8.98
CA SER A 55 -32.18 -11.95 -8.18
C SER A 55 -32.42 -12.23 -6.69
N GLU A 56 -33.14 -13.30 -6.34
CA GLU A 56 -33.37 -13.68 -4.95
C GLU A 56 -32.11 -14.23 -4.30
N VAL A 57 -31.36 -15.06 -5.04
CA VAL A 57 -30.08 -15.61 -4.59
C VAL A 57 -29.05 -14.48 -4.37
N ALA A 58 -29.00 -13.53 -5.31
CA ALA A 58 -28.11 -12.38 -5.20
C ALA A 58 -28.43 -11.50 -3.98
N GLU A 59 -29.71 -11.27 -3.69
CA GLU A 59 -30.13 -10.47 -2.53
C GLU A 59 -29.83 -11.20 -1.21
N GLU A 60 -30.05 -12.50 -1.14
CA GLU A 60 -29.70 -13.29 0.03
C GLU A 60 -28.19 -13.24 0.32
N HIS A 61 -27.35 -13.43 -0.72
CA HIS A 61 -25.89 -13.30 -0.58
C HIS A 61 -25.49 -11.89 -0.16
N ARG A 62 -26.16 -10.87 -0.68
CA ARG A 62 -25.91 -9.48 -0.29
C ARG A 62 -26.20 -9.25 1.20
N VAL A 63 -27.34 -9.75 1.70
CA VAL A 63 -27.73 -9.65 3.11
C VAL A 63 -26.69 -10.34 4.00
N ILE A 64 -26.36 -11.60 3.68
CA ILE A 64 -25.35 -12.37 4.43
C ILE A 64 -23.99 -11.66 4.43
N ALA A 65 -23.55 -11.15 3.29
CA ALA A 65 -22.29 -10.43 3.18
C ALA A 65 -22.31 -9.13 3.99
N GLN A 66 -23.45 -8.40 4.03
CA GLN A 66 -23.62 -7.20 4.82
C GLN A 66 -23.54 -7.49 6.32
N GLU A 67 -24.30 -8.49 6.81
CA GLU A 67 -24.28 -8.89 8.22
C GLU A 67 -22.86 -9.30 8.67
N LYS A 68 -22.16 -10.04 7.81
CA LYS A 68 -20.78 -10.43 8.07
C LYS A 68 -19.84 -9.23 8.10
N LEU A 69 -20.02 -8.29 7.18
CA LEU A 69 -19.22 -7.06 7.14
C LEU A 69 -19.47 -6.19 8.37
N ASP A 70 -20.72 -6.08 8.82
CA ASP A 70 -21.09 -5.27 9.98
C ASP A 70 -20.54 -5.84 11.28
N SER A 71 -20.46 -7.17 11.40
CA SER A 71 -19.88 -7.85 12.56
C SER A 71 -18.35 -7.95 12.52
N PHE A 72 -17.75 -7.89 11.32
CA PHE A 72 -16.31 -8.07 11.17
C PHE A 72 -15.52 -6.91 11.79
N LEU A 73 -14.58 -7.24 12.68
CA LEU A 73 -13.73 -6.27 13.39
C LEU A 73 -14.52 -5.18 14.13
N ALA A 74 -15.74 -5.48 14.60
CA ALA A 74 -16.59 -4.48 15.26
C ALA A 74 -16.01 -3.95 16.59
N SER A 75 -15.12 -4.70 17.24
CA SER A 75 -14.38 -4.27 18.43
C SER A 75 -13.27 -3.25 18.11
N GLU A 76 -12.56 -3.42 16.98
CA GLU A 76 -11.51 -2.52 16.54
C GLU A 76 -12.05 -1.29 15.80
N PHE A 77 -13.13 -1.49 15.06
CA PHE A 77 -13.80 -0.49 14.23
C PHE A 77 -15.30 -0.49 14.49
N PRO A 78 -15.79 0.20 15.52
CA PRO A 78 -17.22 0.29 15.82
C PRO A 78 -18.02 0.88 14.64
N LEU A 79 -19.20 0.34 14.35
CA LEU A 79 -20.07 0.80 13.25
C LEU A 79 -20.41 2.30 13.30
N ALA A 80 -20.51 2.85 14.52
CA ALA A 80 -20.80 4.27 14.71
C ALA A 80 -19.65 5.19 14.24
N GLU A 81 -18.42 4.68 14.18
CA GLU A 81 -17.20 5.46 13.87
C GLU A 81 -16.58 5.07 12.54
N CYS A 82 -16.85 3.87 12.06
CA CYS A 82 -16.22 3.32 10.87
C CYS A 82 -17.28 2.83 9.87
N PRO A 83 -17.54 3.59 8.80
CA PRO A 83 -18.46 3.18 7.74
C PRO A 83 -18.10 1.85 7.11
N ARG A 84 -19.12 1.13 6.63
CA ARG A 84 -19.00 -0.14 5.89
C ARG A 84 -19.53 0.02 4.48
N ILE A 85 -18.76 -0.40 3.49
CA ILE A 85 -19.14 -0.37 2.08
C ILE A 85 -19.16 -1.81 1.56
N LEU A 86 -20.31 -2.25 1.09
CA LEU A 86 -20.48 -3.53 0.42
C LEU A 86 -20.60 -3.31 -1.08
N LEU A 87 -19.72 -3.92 -1.85
CA LEU A 87 -19.69 -3.84 -3.32
C LEU A 87 -19.80 -5.24 -3.93
N SER A 88 -20.13 -5.32 -5.21
CA SER A 88 -20.17 -6.58 -5.94
C SER A 88 -19.31 -6.53 -7.20
N GLY A 89 -18.68 -7.66 -7.57
CA GLY A 89 -17.89 -7.83 -8.79
C GLY A 89 -16.42 -8.18 -8.55
N ASP A 90 -15.53 -7.83 -9.49
CA ASP A 90 -14.09 -8.06 -9.31
C ASP A 90 -13.55 -7.17 -8.19
N ALA A 91 -12.98 -7.80 -7.18
CA ALA A 91 -12.55 -7.13 -5.96
C ALA A 91 -11.55 -5.99 -6.25
N ALA A 92 -10.55 -6.23 -7.09
CA ALA A 92 -9.52 -5.24 -7.35
C ALA A 92 -10.07 -4.03 -8.11
N VAL A 93 -10.93 -4.27 -9.10
CA VAL A 93 -11.58 -3.22 -9.89
C VAL A 93 -12.47 -2.35 -9.00
N GLN A 94 -13.28 -2.98 -8.14
CA GLN A 94 -14.19 -2.25 -7.27
C GLN A 94 -13.45 -1.46 -6.19
N ILE A 95 -12.40 -2.03 -5.58
CA ILE A 95 -11.57 -1.33 -4.60
C ILE A 95 -10.89 -0.10 -5.24
N ALA A 96 -10.27 -0.25 -6.41
CA ALA A 96 -9.61 0.85 -7.11
C ALA A 96 -10.60 1.96 -7.51
N ARG A 97 -11.81 1.57 -7.99
CA ARG A 97 -12.88 2.50 -8.32
C ARG A 97 -13.38 3.25 -7.08
N GLU A 98 -13.68 2.52 -6.00
CA GLU A 98 -14.17 3.12 -4.75
C GLU A 98 -13.14 4.07 -4.15
N ALA A 99 -11.86 3.68 -4.14
CA ALA A 99 -10.80 4.56 -3.68
C ALA A 99 -10.79 5.91 -4.40
N LYS A 100 -11.02 5.89 -5.72
CA LYS A 100 -11.06 7.09 -6.56
C LYS A 100 -12.36 7.89 -6.38
N THR A 101 -13.52 7.24 -6.51
CA THR A 101 -14.83 7.92 -6.49
C THR A 101 -15.25 8.36 -5.10
N GLY A 102 -14.85 7.59 -4.07
CA GLY A 102 -15.06 7.92 -2.67
C GLY A 102 -14.07 8.93 -2.11
N GLY A 103 -13.04 9.33 -2.88
CA GLY A 103 -12.05 10.32 -2.46
C GLY A 103 -11.19 9.83 -1.31
N PHE A 104 -10.74 8.58 -1.35
CA PHE A 104 -9.81 8.03 -0.37
C PHE A 104 -8.37 8.41 -0.72
N ASP A 105 -7.59 8.71 0.29
CA ASP A 105 -6.20 9.17 0.16
C ASP A 105 -5.19 8.04 0.29
N LEU A 106 -5.61 6.92 0.92
CA LEU A 106 -4.78 5.76 1.18
C LEU A 106 -5.62 4.49 1.20
N ILE A 107 -5.14 3.43 0.57
CA ILE A 107 -5.62 2.06 0.76
C ILE A 107 -4.63 1.36 1.70
N ILE A 108 -5.10 0.67 2.73
CA ILE A 108 -4.25 -0.21 3.55
C ILE A 108 -4.75 -1.64 3.42
N MET A 109 -3.88 -2.56 3.02
CA MET A 109 -4.25 -3.96 2.84
C MET A 109 -3.07 -4.91 3.10
N PRO A 110 -3.33 -6.17 3.52
CA PRO A 110 -2.28 -7.17 3.67
C PRO A 110 -1.74 -7.60 2.30
N THR A 111 -0.49 -8.05 2.26
CA THR A 111 0.12 -8.57 1.02
C THR A 111 -0.43 -9.94 0.63
N HIS A 112 -0.85 -10.76 1.58
CA HIS A 112 -1.28 -12.13 1.37
C HIS A 112 -2.61 -12.44 2.07
N ALA A 113 -3.42 -13.27 1.43
CA ALA A 113 -4.55 -13.95 2.05
C ALA A 113 -4.17 -15.42 2.30
N GLY A 114 -3.98 -15.82 3.59
CA GLY A 114 -3.88 -17.19 4.04
C GLY A 114 -2.49 -17.81 4.17
N ARG A 115 -2.40 -18.85 5.04
CA ARG A 115 -1.19 -19.49 5.57
C ARG A 115 -0.23 -20.12 4.54
N PHE A 116 -0.67 -20.43 3.35
CA PHE A 116 0.09 -21.27 2.40
C PHE A 116 0.73 -20.51 1.25
N ARG A 117 0.60 -19.17 1.18
CA ARG A 117 1.08 -18.37 0.03
C ARG A 117 2.22 -17.40 0.38
N ARG A 118 3.12 -17.80 1.26
CA ARG A 118 4.27 -16.97 1.69
C ARG A 118 5.23 -16.54 0.56
N MET A 119 5.06 -17.05 -0.64
CA MET A 119 5.97 -16.77 -1.77
C MET A 119 5.32 -15.95 -2.89
N LEU A 120 4.03 -15.63 -2.79
CA LEU A 120 3.32 -14.92 -3.87
C LEU A 120 2.48 -13.79 -3.29
N LEU A 121 2.59 -12.61 -3.86
CA LEU A 121 1.68 -11.50 -3.60
C LEU A 121 0.24 -11.92 -3.94
N GLY A 122 -0.73 -11.56 -3.07
CA GLY A 122 -2.14 -11.85 -3.31
C GLY A 122 -2.62 -11.25 -4.63
N SER A 123 -3.40 -12.01 -5.41
CA SER A 123 -3.86 -11.56 -6.72
C SER A 123 -4.64 -10.25 -6.68
N THR A 124 -5.50 -10.07 -5.67
CA THR A 124 -6.24 -8.82 -5.45
C THR A 124 -5.29 -7.68 -5.13
N THR A 125 -4.32 -7.88 -4.22
CA THR A 125 -3.33 -6.85 -3.85
C THR A 125 -2.49 -6.45 -5.05
N ALA A 126 -2.00 -7.41 -5.83
CA ALA A 126 -1.23 -7.13 -7.05
C ALA A 126 -2.03 -6.30 -8.06
N LYS A 127 -3.30 -6.64 -8.29
CA LYS A 127 -4.19 -5.89 -9.19
C LYS A 127 -4.49 -4.49 -8.64
N VAL A 128 -4.77 -4.33 -7.35
CA VAL A 128 -5.01 -3.02 -6.73
C VAL A 128 -3.78 -2.13 -6.85
N LEU A 129 -2.59 -2.65 -6.59
CA LEU A 129 -1.32 -1.93 -6.78
C LEU A 129 -1.11 -1.49 -8.23
N ASN A 130 -1.53 -2.30 -9.21
CA ASN A 130 -1.44 -1.96 -10.62
C ASN A 130 -2.49 -0.95 -11.07
N ASP A 131 -3.74 -1.10 -10.63
CA ASP A 131 -4.90 -0.44 -11.22
C ASP A 131 -5.34 0.83 -10.46
N SER A 132 -5.02 0.91 -9.16
CA SER A 132 -5.42 2.07 -8.35
C SER A 132 -4.51 3.27 -8.56
N ASP A 133 -5.10 4.47 -8.65
CA ASP A 133 -4.37 5.75 -8.60
C ASP A 133 -4.13 6.21 -7.15
N CYS A 134 -4.86 5.63 -6.19
CA CYS A 134 -4.69 5.89 -4.76
C CYS A 134 -3.41 5.21 -4.25
N PRO A 135 -2.60 5.86 -3.39
CA PRO A 135 -1.50 5.21 -2.70
C PRO A 135 -1.95 3.96 -1.94
N VAL A 136 -1.11 2.94 -1.93
CA VAL A 136 -1.40 1.66 -1.27
C VAL A 136 -0.32 1.34 -0.25
N LEU A 137 -0.70 1.21 1.00
CA LEU A 137 0.18 0.73 2.07
C LEU A 137 -0.06 -0.76 2.27
N THR A 138 0.98 -1.54 2.07
CA THR A 138 0.95 -2.99 2.25
C THR A 138 1.79 -3.40 3.45
N THR A 139 1.31 -4.42 4.16
CA THR A 139 2.03 -5.01 5.28
C THR A 139 2.26 -6.48 5.01
N GLU A 140 3.50 -6.94 5.13
CA GLU A 140 3.82 -8.36 4.98
C GLU A 140 3.87 -9.06 6.34
N HIS A 141 3.68 -10.39 6.31
CA HIS A 141 3.81 -11.29 7.46
C HIS A 141 3.03 -10.89 8.73
N ALA A 142 1.98 -10.07 8.59
CA ALA A 142 1.18 -9.61 9.72
C ALA A 142 0.56 -10.77 10.54
N GLU A 143 0.38 -11.95 9.93
CA GLU A 143 -0.07 -13.17 10.62
C GLU A 143 1.01 -13.80 11.51
N THR A 144 2.29 -13.53 11.26
CA THR A 144 3.42 -14.12 11.97
C THR A 144 4.26 -13.12 12.74
N MET A 145 4.27 -11.88 12.31
CA MET A 145 4.96 -10.76 12.95
C MET A 145 4.07 -9.53 12.94
N ALA A 146 3.92 -8.88 14.10
CA ALA A 146 3.21 -7.60 14.13
C ALA A 146 3.94 -6.58 13.23
N PRO A 147 3.22 -5.88 12.32
CA PRO A 147 3.82 -4.81 11.55
C PRO A 147 4.45 -3.78 12.47
N ARG A 148 5.59 -3.22 12.05
CA ARG A 148 6.25 -2.17 12.81
C ARG A 148 5.30 -0.98 12.98
N PRO A 149 5.10 -0.47 14.20
CA PRO A 149 4.17 0.62 14.42
C PRO A 149 4.71 1.92 13.82
N LEU A 150 3.84 2.73 13.20
CA LEU A 150 4.19 4.06 12.66
C LEU A 150 4.57 5.09 13.74
N GLU A 151 4.53 4.69 14.99
CA GLU A 151 4.79 5.57 16.15
C GLU A 151 6.27 5.94 16.31
N HIS A 152 7.21 5.19 15.71
CA HIS A 152 8.62 5.54 15.67
C HIS A 152 8.89 6.80 14.85
N ARG A 153 7.98 7.07 13.90
CA ARG A 153 7.99 8.28 13.08
C ARG A 153 9.27 8.48 12.26
N GLU A 154 9.86 7.40 11.80
CA GLU A 154 10.98 7.38 10.86
C GLU A 154 10.48 6.86 9.50
N TRP A 155 10.44 7.72 8.51
CA TRP A 155 9.96 7.39 7.18
C TRP A 155 11.09 7.49 6.17
N LEU A 156 11.26 6.47 5.34
CA LEU A 156 12.24 6.44 4.25
C LEU A 156 11.52 6.51 2.90
N CYS A 157 11.87 7.47 2.05
CA CYS A 157 11.31 7.59 0.71
C CYS A 157 12.40 7.27 -0.33
N ALA A 158 12.16 6.22 -1.13
CA ALA A 158 13.01 5.87 -2.25
C ALA A 158 12.63 6.71 -3.47
N VAL A 159 13.49 7.65 -3.84
CA VAL A 159 13.24 8.61 -4.91
C VAL A 159 13.85 8.11 -6.21
N GLY A 160 13.00 7.88 -7.23
CA GLY A 160 13.43 7.65 -8.60
C GLY A 160 13.70 8.97 -9.34
N LEU A 161 14.25 8.85 -10.55
CA LEU A 161 14.44 10.00 -11.46
C LEU A 161 13.39 9.99 -12.59
N ASP A 162 12.17 9.56 -12.28
CA ASP A 162 11.04 9.49 -13.21
C ASP A 162 10.10 10.70 -13.08
N GLY A 163 9.14 10.82 -14.01
CA GLY A 163 8.20 11.94 -14.06
C GLY A 163 7.24 12.07 -12.88
N ASN A 164 7.14 11.05 -12.01
CA ASN A 164 6.27 11.06 -10.83
C ASN A 164 7.02 11.43 -9.54
N ALA A 165 8.33 11.53 -9.57
CA ALA A 165 9.17 11.71 -8.38
C ALA A 165 8.79 12.97 -7.58
N GLU A 166 8.54 14.10 -8.24
CA GLU A 166 8.12 15.34 -7.58
C GLU A 166 6.79 15.17 -6.84
N LYS A 167 5.80 14.57 -7.51
CA LYS A 167 4.46 14.37 -6.95
C LYS A 167 4.50 13.43 -5.75
N MET A 168 5.25 12.33 -5.87
CA MET A 168 5.47 11.37 -4.78
C MET A 168 6.18 12.04 -3.59
N LEU A 169 7.22 12.82 -3.85
CA LEU A 169 7.98 13.46 -2.80
C LEU A 169 7.17 14.53 -2.07
N ARG A 170 6.33 15.29 -2.79
CA ARG A 170 5.36 16.21 -2.20
C ARG A 170 4.36 15.50 -1.29
N PHE A 171 3.83 14.36 -1.75
CA PHE A 171 2.94 13.52 -0.94
C PHE A 171 3.66 12.99 0.31
N ALA A 172 4.88 12.45 0.17
CA ALA A 172 5.66 11.93 1.29
C ALA A 172 5.95 13.01 2.34
N THR A 173 6.37 14.21 1.88
CA THR A 173 6.66 15.36 2.76
C THR A 173 5.43 15.80 3.54
N GLN A 174 4.29 15.96 2.87
CA GLN A 174 3.04 16.38 3.51
C GLN A 174 2.51 15.33 4.50
N SER A 175 2.61 14.05 4.13
CA SER A 175 2.14 12.94 4.96
C SER A 175 3.04 12.74 6.20
N ALA A 176 4.36 12.84 6.04
CA ALA A 176 5.30 12.77 7.13
C ALA A 176 5.11 13.94 8.11
N ALA A 177 4.93 15.17 7.60
CA ALA A 177 4.64 16.34 8.43
C ALA A 177 3.34 16.18 9.24
N ALA A 178 2.26 15.67 8.62
CA ALA A 178 1.00 15.38 9.30
C ALA A 178 1.13 14.33 10.39
N ALA A 179 1.92 13.29 10.13
CA ALA A 179 2.25 12.23 11.10
C ALA A 179 3.27 12.68 12.16
N ARG A 180 3.85 13.87 12.05
CA ARG A 180 5.00 14.33 12.83
C ARG A 180 6.17 13.36 12.75
N ALA A 181 6.39 12.77 11.59
CA ALA A 181 7.46 11.84 11.29
C ALA A 181 8.67 12.56 10.68
N ARG A 182 9.85 12.03 10.93
CA ARG A 182 11.07 12.43 10.21
C ARG A 182 11.08 11.72 8.87
N LEU A 183 11.28 12.48 7.81
CA LEU A 183 11.43 11.96 6.46
C LEU A 183 12.91 11.97 6.08
N SER A 184 13.39 10.86 5.56
CA SER A 184 14.68 10.76 4.89
C SER A 184 14.50 10.20 3.48
N LEU A 185 15.43 10.52 2.60
CA LEU A 185 15.40 10.13 1.20
C LEU A 185 16.55 9.19 0.88
N ILE A 186 16.27 8.24 0.01
CA ILE A 186 17.31 7.41 -0.59
C ILE A 186 17.11 7.34 -2.10
N HIS A 187 18.22 7.46 -2.83
CA HIS A 187 18.30 7.11 -4.25
C HIS A 187 19.28 5.96 -4.41
N ALA A 188 18.85 4.87 -4.99
CA ALA A 188 19.69 3.70 -5.24
C ALA A 188 20.10 3.65 -6.71
N ILE A 189 21.42 3.58 -6.93
CA ILE A 189 22.04 3.45 -8.25
C ILE A 189 22.47 2.00 -8.42
N ARG A 190 22.04 1.37 -9.52
CA ARG A 190 22.45 0.00 -9.85
C ARG A 190 23.83 0.02 -10.50
N ALA A 191 24.86 -0.22 -9.71
CA ALA A 191 26.24 -0.36 -10.19
C ALA A 191 27.07 -1.16 -9.18
N ASN A 192 28.19 -1.74 -9.62
CA ASN A 192 29.21 -2.18 -8.70
C ASN A 192 29.96 -0.94 -8.18
N ARG A 193 30.40 -0.97 -6.93
CA ARG A 193 31.12 0.17 -6.33
C ARG A 193 32.42 0.52 -7.06
N SER A 194 33.05 -0.47 -7.70
CA SER A 194 34.24 -0.30 -8.52
C SER A 194 33.99 0.44 -9.84
N ASP A 195 32.76 0.39 -10.34
CA ASP A 195 32.40 0.86 -11.70
C ASP A 195 31.71 2.24 -11.64
N LEU A 196 31.50 2.77 -10.43
CA LEU A 196 30.78 4.03 -10.26
C LEU A 196 31.71 5.21 -10.45
N ASP A 197 31.40 6.04 -11.43
CA ASP A 197 31.97 7.36 -11.57
C ASP A 197 31.40 8.30 -10.50
N ALA A 198 32.28 8.99 -9.76
CA ALA A 198 31.88 10.01 -8.80
C ALA A 198 31.00 11.11 -9.45
N ALA A 199 31.22 11.39 -10.73
CA ALA A 199 30.44 12.35 -11.50
C ALA A 199 28.99 11.89 -11.67
N ALA A 200 28.73 10.60 -11.91
CA ALA A 200 27.38 10.06 -12.04
C ALA A 200 26.58 10.13 -10.73
N THR A 201 27.26 9.90 -9.61
CA THR A 201 26.65 10.06 -8.27
C THR A 201 26.27 11.49 -8.00
N GLU A 202 27.15 12.43 -8.34
CA GLU A 202 26.92 13.86 -8.15
C GLU A 202 25.81 14.38 -9.09
N GLU A 203 25.78 13.92 -10.35
CA GLU A 203 24.68 14.24 -11.26
C GLU A 203 23.32 13.77 -10.71
N ALA A 204 23.24 12.51 -10.22
CA ALA A 204 22.03 11.99 -9.61
C ALA A 204 21.61 12.84 -8.39
N ARG A 205 22.55 13.22 -7.53
CA ARG A 205 22.30 14.10 -6.39
C ARG A 205 21.70 15.43 -6.83
N GLN A 206 22.29 16.11 -7.77
CA GLN A 206 21.82 17.40 -8.27
C GLN A 206 20.43 17.33 -8.91
N ARG A 207 20.14 16.23 -9.60
CA ARG A 207 18.80 16.01 -10.18
C ARG A 207 17.74 15.82 -9.09
N ILE A 208 18.05 15.06 -8.03
CA ILE A 208 17.11 14.86 -6.91
C ILE A 208 16.93 16.13 -6.11
N GLU A 209 18.00 16.90 -5.85
CA GLU A 209 17.89 18.18 -5.15
C GLU A 209 17.00 19.19 -5.90
N LYS A 210 16.99 19.17 -7.25
CA LYS A 210 16.03 19.93 -8.04
C LYS A 210 14.59 19.47 -7.81
N ILE A 211 14.37 18.15 -7.74
CA ILE A 211 13.05 17.57 -7.46
C ILE A 211 12.61 17.91 -6.03
N GLN A 212 13.52 17.82 -5.05
CA GLN A 212 13.26 18.21 -3.65
C GLN A 212 12.81 19.68 -3.57
N LYS A 213 13.54 20.57 -4.23
CA LYS A 213 13.18 21.99 -4.25
C LYS A 213 11.82 22.24 -4.87
N ALA A 214 11.48 21.57 -5.98
CA ALA A 214 10.18 21.67 -6.63
C ALA A 214 9.04 21.09 -5.77
N ALA A 215 9.33 20.03 -5.00
CA ALA A 215 8.39 19.40 -4.07
C ALA A 215 8.23 20.13 -2.73
N GLY A 216 9.12 21.09 -2.42
CA GLY A 216 9.18 21.74 -1.10
C GLY A 216 9.66 20.79 0.00
N CYS A 217 10.64 19.93 -0.32
CA CYS A 217 11.19 18.91 0.57
C CYS A 217 12.65 19.24 0.90
N ASP A 218 12.98 19.29 2.18
CA ASP A 218 14.33 19.51 2.70
C ASP A 218 14.91 18.29 3.44
N ALA A 219 14.27 17.12 3.28
CA ALA A 219 14.68 15.88 3.92
C ALA A 219 16.10 15.46 3.47
N PRO A 220 16.93 14.91 4.38
CA PRO A 220 18.28 14.47 4.05
C PRO A 220 18.27 13.37 2.99
N LEU A 221 19.16 13.49 1.99
CA LEU A 221 19.31 12.55 0.88
C LEU A 221 20.53 11.67 1.05
N GLN A 222 20.33 10.37 0.98
CA GLN A 222 21.37 9.36 0.84
C GLN A 222 21.41 8.82 -0.60
N ILE A 223 22.60 8.68 -1.18
CA ILE A 223 22.80 7.92 -2.42
C ILE A 223 23.40 6.57 -2.04
N ALA A 224 22.76 5.49 -2.43
CA ALA A 224 23.23 4.13 -2.27
C ALA A 224 23.66 3.57 -3.63
N VAL A 225 24.75 2.81 -3.65
CA VAL A 225 25.25 2.12 -4.84
C VAL A 225 25.33 0.65 -4.54
N ASP A 226 24.56 -0.13 -5.28
CA ASP A 226 24.48 -1.57 -5.10
C ASP A 226 24.06 -2.23 -6.44
N PRO A 227 24.63 -3.38 -6.81
CA PRO A 227 24.18 -4.13 -7.97
C PRO A 227 22.72 -4.61 -7.84
N ASN A 228 22.21 -4.70 -6.61
CA ASN A 228 20.83 -5.03 -6.28
C ASN A 228 20.13 -3.87 -5.56
N ILE A 229 19.27 -3.14 -6.27
CA ILE A 229 18.53 -2.00 -5.72
C ILE A 229 17.61 -2.40 -4.56
N GLU A 230 16.95 -3.57 -4.64
CA GLU A 230 16.11 -4.08 -3.56
C GLU A 230 16.92 -4.26 -2.26
N HIS A 231 18.08 -4.92 -2.36
CA HIS A 231 18.99 -5.09 -1.23
C HIS A 231 19.40 -3.75 -0.61
N ALA A 232 19.78 -2.77 -1.44
CA ALA A 232 20.14 -1.44 -0.97
C ALA A 232 19.01 -0.75 -0.20
N LEU A 233 17.77 -0.88 -0.68
CA LEU A 233 16.60 -0.25 -0.04
C LEU A 233 16.24 -0.96 1.27
N VAL A 234 16.21 -2.28 1.30
CA VAL A 234 15.94 -3.07 2.52
C VAL A 234 16.99 -2.80 3.60
N GLU A 235 18.26 -2.78 3.22
CA GLU A 235 19.36 -2.43 4.13
C GLU A 235 19.24 -1.00 4.68
N ALA A 236 18.86 -0.05 3.83
CA ALA A 236 18.68 1.34 4.23
C ALA A 236 17.51 1.50 5.23
N VAL A 237 16.39 0.81 5.03
CA VAL A 237 15.28 0.78 6.00
C VAL A 237 15.76 0.24 7.35
N GLY A 238 16.53 -0.87 7.34
CA GLY A 238 17.08 -1.44 8.57
C GLY A 238 18.05 -0.50 9.30
N ARG A 239 18.90 0.22 8.55
CA ARG A 239 19.85 1.18 9.14
C ARG A 239 19.19 2.45 9.70
N SER A 240 18.16 2.94 9.02
CA SER A 240 17.43 4.14 9.46
C SER A 240 16.36 3.84 10.51
N ASP A 241 16.15 2.58 10.82
CA ASP A 241 15.08 2.13 11.71
C ASP A 241 13.69 2.61 11.27
N ALA A 242 13.46 2.67 9.94
CA ALA A 242 12.26 3.26 9.38
C ALA A 242 11.01 2.39 9.61
N ASP A 243 9.87 3.04 9.86
CA ASP A 243 8.56 2.40 10.06
C ASP A 243 7.91 2.02 8.74
N VAL A 244 8.21 2.79 7.69
CA VAL A 244 7.63 2.62 6.36
C VAL A 244 8.63 2.99 5.28
N LEU A 245 8.66 2.20 4.22
CA LEU A 245 9.35 2.51 2.99
C LEU A 245 8.34 3.06 1.97
N ILE A 246 8.56 4.30 1.51
CA ILE A 246 7.73 4.89 0.44
C ILE A 246 8.46 4.68 -0.88
N ILE A 247 7.75 4.12 -1.86
CA ILE A 247 8.26 3.85 -3.21
C ILE A 247 7.32 4.38 -4.28
N GLY A 248 7.87 4.77 -5.43
CA GLY A 248 7.08 5.10 -6.62
C GLY A 248 6.69 3.85 -7.40
N ARG A 249 5.45 3.80 -7.86
CA ARG A 249 5.00 2.84 -8.87
C ARG A 249 5.32 3.38 -10.27
N GLY A 250 5.62 2.49 -11.21
CA GLY A 250 5.82 2.88 -12.60
C GLY A 250 4.58 3.48 -13.27
N PRO A 251 4.71 4.02 -14.49
CA PRO A 251 3.58 4.50 -15.26
C PRO A 251 2.62 3.35 -15.61
N ARG A 252 1.31 3.63 -15.65
CA ARG A 252 0.25 2.63 -15.94
C ARG A 252 0.43 1.99 -17.32
N ASP A 253 0.83 2.79 -18.30
CA ASP A 253 0.93 2.40 -19.71
C ASP A 253 2.32 1.84 -20.08
N GLY A 254 3.14 1.52 -19.06
CA GLY A 254 4.43 0.87 -19.28
C GLY A 254 4.26 -0.62 -19.69
N PRO A 255 5.28 -1.22 -20.34
CA PRO A 255 5.21 -2.61 -20.82
C PRO A 255 4.97 -3.65 -19.72
N TYR A 256 5.15 -3.29 -18.47
CA TYR A 256 4.92 -4.13 -17.28
C TYR A 256 3.88 -3.54 -16.32
N GLY A 257 3.07 -2.57 -16.77
CA GLY A 257 2.14 -1.84 -15.91
C GLY A 257 2.86 -1.04 -14.81
N ARG A 258 2.14 -0.73 -13.72
CA ARG A 258 2.70 -0.03 -12.54
C ARG A 258 3.56 -0.92 -11.65
N MET A 259 3.31 -2.22 -11.67
CA MET A 259 4.06 -3.22 -10.91
C MET A 259 5.32 -3.60 -11.67
N ARG A 260 6.36 -2.77 -11.56
CA ARG A 260 7.71 -3.14 -11.99
C ARG A 260 8.27 -4.22 -11.08
N ASP A 261 9.22 -5.00 -11.59
CA ASP A 261 9.87 -6.07 -10.83
C ASP A 261 10.32 -5.61 -9.43
N LEU A 262 10.92 -4.42 -9.34
CA LEU A 262 11.36 -3.85 -8.06
C LEU A 262 10.20 -3.58 -7.09
N THR A 263 9.09 -2.96 -7.56
CA THR A 263 7.91 -2.71 -6.73
C THR A 263 7.31 -4.02 -6.22
N TYR A 264 7.19 -5.01 -7.11
CA TYR A 264 6.69 -6.34 -6.75
C TYR A 264 7.56 -7.01 -5.70
N LEU A 265 8.88 -7.01 -5.89
CA LEU A 265 9.84 -7.62 -4.96
C LEU A 265 9.79 -6.92 -3.60
N LEU A 266 9.82 -5.59 -3.57
CA LEU A 266 9.77 -4.83 -2.33
C LEU A 266 8.46 -5.03 -1.57
N VAL A 267 7.32 -5.07 -2.26
CA VAL A 267 6.02 -5.33 -1.60
C VAL A 267 5.92 -6.77 -1.13
N ARG A 268 6.48 -7.73 -1.87
CA ARG A 268 6.42 -9.15 -1.53
C ARG A 268 7.37 -9.52 -0.40
N ASP A 269 8.60 -9.05 -0.45
CA ASP A 269 9.72 -9.56 0.34
C ASP A 269 10.15 -8.62 1.47
N SER A 270 9.63 -7.39 1.51
CA SER A 270 9.99 -6.42 2.54
C SER A 270 9.46 -6.84 3.91
N PRO A 271 10.31 -6.96 4.93
CA PRO A 271 9.87 -7.19 6.31
C PRO A 271 9.26 -5.92 6.96
N PHE A 272 9.11 -4.84 6.20
CA PHE A 272 8.57 -3.56 6.64
C PHE A 272 7.34 -3.18 5.82
N PRO A 273 6.43 -2.36 6.38
CA PRO A 273 5.36 -1.77 5.61
C PRO A 273 5.88 -0.98 4.41
N VAL A 274 5.28 -1.20 3.24
CA VAL A 274 5.64 -0.51 1.99
C VAL A 274 4.46 0.32 1.51
N LEU A 275 4.68 1.63 1.38
CA LEU A 275 3.72 2.56 0.79
C LEU A 275 4.09 2.79 -0.68
N SER A 276 3.27 2.30 -1.56
CA SER A 276 3.41 2.44 -3.02
C SER A 276 2.55 3.59 -3.53
N PHE A 277 3.22 4.62 -4.11
CA PHE A 277 2.57 5.84 -4.62
C PHE A 277 2.34 5.81 -6.13
#